data_669f322d2e21ff0d8113f0732c02de1a
#
_entry.id   669f322d2e21ff0d8113f0732c02de1a
#
_cell.length_a   1.000
_cell.length_b   1.000
_cell.length_c   1.000
_cell.angle_alpha   90.00
_cell.angle_beta   90.00
_cell.angle_gamma   90.00
#
_symmetry.space_group_name_H-M   'P 1'
#
loop_
_entity.id
_entity.type
_entity.pdbx_description
1 polymer ?
#
loop_
_entity_poly.entity_id
_entity_poly.type
_entity_poly.pdbx_seq_one_letter_code
_entity_poly.pdbx_strand_id
1 'polypeptide(L)'
;MAYLLKSEPDVYSFSDLQRDGETVWDGVTNPQAVKYLREMQPRDKLVIYHTGDERTAVGTATVVSVDASDPKVPLVRIRCGRPIAPKTLSDIKLEATKAKKLFANSPLLQQGRLSVVPLTEAEYAWLVIG
;
A
#
# COMPACT_ATOMS: atom_id res chain seq x y z
N MET A 1 11.59 2.38 -4.48
CA MET A 1 10.91 2.19 -3.17
C MET A 1 9.58 1.49 -3.37
N ALA A 2 9.06 0.91 -2.33
CA ALA A 2 7.77 0.26 -2.35
C ALA A 2 6.95 0.69 -1.13
N TYR A 3 5.63 0.77 -1.32
CA TYR A 3 4.69 1.15 -0.27
C TYR A 3 3.45 0.27 -0.34
N LEU A 4 2.76 0.16 0.79
CA LEU A 4 1.45 -0.47 0.86
C LEU A 4 0.43 0.63 1.11
N LEU A 5 -0.62 0.64 0.29
CA LEU A 5 -1.73 1.59 0.40
C LEU A 5 -2.96 0.87 0.93
N LYS A 6 -3.50 1.35 2.03
CA LYS A 6 -4.71 0.78 2.63
C LYS A 6 -5.94 1.51 2.11
N SER A 7 -6.96 0.74 1.77
CA SER A 7 -8.25 1.27 1.32
C SER A 7 -9.38 0.43 1.86
N GLU A 8 -10.49 1.07 2.21
CA GLU A 8 -11.72 0.35 2.53
C GLU A 8 -12.36 -0.13 1.23
N PRO A 9 -12.59 -1.46 1.06
CA PRO A 9 -13.11 -1.96 -0.21
C PRO A 9 -14.51 -1.45 -0.55
N ASP A 10 -15.30 -1.05 0.45
CA ASP A 10 -16.62 -0.46 0.22
C ASP A 10 -16.53 0.97 -0.33
N VAL A 11 -15.40 1.65 -0.12
CA VAL A 11 -15.17 3.00 -0.62
C VAL A 11 -14.42 2.96 -1.94
N TYR A 12 -13.30 2.26 -1.98
CA TYR A 12 -12.52 2.10 -3.21
C TYR A 12 -11.74 0.78 -3.15
N SER A 13 -12.18 -0.20 -3.93
CA SER A 13 -11.57 -1.54 -3.96
C SER A 13 -10.51 -1.64 -5.05
N PHE A 14 -9.73 -2.73 -5.00
CA PHE A 14 -8.82 -3.07 -6.10
C PHE A 14 -9.57 -3.30 -7.41
N SER A 15 -10.79 -3.86 -7.34
CA SER A 15 -11.66 -4.02 -8.52
C SER A 15 -12.02 -2.66 -9.11
N ASP A 16 -12.27 -1.65 -8.27
CA ASP A 16 -12.52 -0.30 -8.74
C ASP A 16 -11.29 0.26 -9.47
N LEU A 17 -10.10 0.03 -8.93
CA LEU A 17 -8.86 0.44 -9.57
C LEU A 17 -8.64 -0.28 -10.90
N GLN A 18 -8.96 -1.57 -10.98
CA GLN A 18 -8.89 -2.33 -12.23
C GLN A 18 -9.83 -1.74 -13.28
N ARG A 19 -11.03 -1.37 -12.88
CA ARG A 19 -12.01 -0.73 -13.77
C ARG A 19 -11.50 0.62 -14.27
N ASP A 20 -10.96 1.44 -13.37
CA ASP A 20 -10.51 2.80 -13.69
C ASP A 20 -9.16 2.83 -14.40
N GLY A 21 -8.31 1.84 -14.18
CA GLY A 21 -6.97 1.75 -14.73
C GLY A 21 -5.96 2.64 -14.02
N GLU A 22 -6.29 3.90 -13.84
CA GLU A 22 -5.50 4.89 -13.08
C GLU A 22 -6.43 5.71 -12.21
N THR A 23 -5.90 6.19 -11.09
CA THR A 23 -6.62 7.09 -10.21
C THR A 23 -5.66 7.96 -9.44
N VAL A 24 -6.15 9.04 -8.86
CA VAL A 24 -5.40 9.84 -7.89
C VAL A 24 -5.74 9.30 -6.50
N TRP A 25 -4.70 8.93 -5.75
CA TRP A 25 -4.89 8.42 -4.39
C TRP A 25 -5.06 9.59 -3.44
N ASP A 26 -6.25 9.78 -2.90
CA ASP A 26 -6.64 10.93 -2.09
C ASP A 26 -7.28 10.50 -0.76
N GLY A 27 -7.78 11.49 -0.02
CA GLY A 27 -8.45 11.21 1.26
C GLY A 27 -7.51 10.89 2.41
N VAL A 28 -6.19 10.98 2.21
CA VAL A 28 -5.19 10.71 3.24
C VAL A 28 -4.94 11.97 4.05
N THR A 29 -5.19 11.92 5.36
CA THR A 29 -5.07 13.08 6.25
C THR A 29 -4.03 12.90 7.35
N ASN A 30 -3.66 11.66 7.69
CA ASN A 30 -2.64 11.41 8.71
C ASN A 30 -1.31 12.03 8.26
N PRO A 31 -0.65 12.87 9.09
CA PRO A 31 0.56 13.59 8.69
C PRO A 31 1.70 12.67 8.25
N GLN A 32 1.87 11.52 8.90
CA GLN A 32 2.94 10.58 8.52
C GLN A 32 2.64 9.91 7.18
N ALA A 33 1.38 9.55 6.93
CA ALA A 33 0.96 8.98 5.64
C ALA A 33 1.11 10.01 4.53
N VAL A 34 0.73 11.26 4.78
CA VAL A 34 0.92 12.37 3.84
C VAL A 34 2.40 12.56 3.51
N LYS A 35 3.28 12.48 4.52
CA LYS A 35 4.72 12.55 4.31
C LYS A 35 5.20 11.46 3.36
N TYR A 36 4.76 10.23 3.54
CA TYR A 36 5.14 9.12 2.65
C TYR A 36 4.63 9.35 1.23
N LEU A 37 3.39 9.81 1.06
CA LEU A 37 2.87 10.14 -0.27
C LEU A 37 3.74 11.19 -0.95
N ARG A 38 4.15 12.22 -0.22
CA ARG A 38 4.98 13.31 -0.73
C ARG A 38 6.35 12.83 -1.17
N GLU A 39 6.88 11.79 -0.52
CA GLU A 39 8.19 11.21 -0.81
C GLU A 39 8.18 10.20 -1.97
N MET A 40 7.01 9.79 -2.42
CA MET A 40 6.93 8.82 -3.53
C MET A 40 7.50 9.39 -4.81
N GLN A 41 8.03 8.51 -5.64
CA GLN A 41 8.62 8.84 -6.93
C GLN A 41 7.89 8.07 -8.04
N PRO A 42 7.85 8.59 -9.27
CA PRO A 42 7.35 7.82 -10.40
C PRO A 42 8.05 6.46 -10.47
N ARG A 43 7.29 5.42 -10.77
CA ARG A 43 7.72 4.01 -10.86
C ARG A 43 7.89 3.32 -9.51
N ASP A 44 7.67 3.99 -8.39
CA ASP A 44 7.62 3.31 -7.11
C ASP A 44 6.52 2.25 -7.13
N LYS A 45 6.79 1.13 -6.48
CA LYS A 45 5.91 -0.03 -6.47
C LYS A 45 4.93 0.06 -5.32
N LEU A 46 3.70 -0.35 -5.58
CA LEU A 46 2.63 -0.27 -4.59
C LEU A 46 1.93 -1.62 -4.44
N VAL A 47 1.50 -1.90 -3.21
CA VAL A 47 0.61 -3.02 -2.89
C VAL A 47 -0.68 -2.41 -2.35
N ILE A 48 -1.81 -2.85 -2.89
CA ILE A 48 -3.12 -2.41 -2.43
C ILE A 48 -3.63 -3.39 -1.37
N TYR A 49 -4.03 -2.85 -0.24
CA TYR A 49 -4.47 -3.62 0.93
C TYR A 49 -5.88 -3.17 1.32
N HIS A 50 -6.79 -4.12 1.41
CA HIS A 50 -8.15 -3.86 1.87
C HIS A 50 -8.23 -3.93 3.40
N THR A 51 -8.80 -2.89 4.00
CA THR A 51 -9.05 -2.80 5.44
C THR A 51 -10.43 -3.37 5.79
N GLY A 52 -10.90 -3.07 6.99
CA GLY A 52 -12.19 -3.55 7.46
C GLY A 52 -12.14 -5.05 7.77
N ASP A 53 -13.13 -5.78 7.30
CA ASP A 53 -13.23 -7.21 7.56
C ASP A 53 -12.24 -8.05 6.75
N GLU A 54 -11.78 -7.53 5.61
CA GLU A 54 -10.88 -8.30 4.74
C GLU A 54 -9.45 -8.37 5.26
N ARG A 55 -8.88 -7.25 5.67
CA ARG A 55 -7.49 -7.16 6.17
C ARG A 55 -6.52 -7.97 5.32
N THR A 56 -6.49 -7.66 4.02
CA THR A 56 -5.83 -8.52 3.03
C THR A 56 -5.18 -7.68 1.94
N ALA A 57 -3.92 -8.00 1.60
CA ALA A 57 -3.24 -7.46 0.42
C ALA A 57 -3.78 -8.20 -0.81
N VAL A 58 -4.22 -7.47 -1.84
CA VAL A 58 -5.00 -8.03 -2.94
C VAL A 58 -4.46 -7.75 -4.33
N GLY A 59 -3.60 -6.76 -4.49
CA GLY A 59 -3.10 -6.42 -5.82
C GLY A 59 -1.94 -5.45 -5.78
N THR A 60 -1.41 -5.15 -6.97
CA THR A 60 -0.28 -4.23 -7.14
C THR A 60 -0.70 -3.00 -7.94
N ALA A 61 0.09 -1.95 -7.79
CA ALA A 61 -0.02 -0.73 -8.58
C ALA A 61 1.35 -0.10 -8.71
N THR A 62 1.44 0.97 -9.49
CA THR A 62 2.69 1.70 -9.72
C THR A 62 2.40 3.19 -9.65
N VAL A 63 3.31 3.96 -9.05
CA VAL A 63 3.20 5.42 -9.04
C VAL A 63 3.48 5.94 -10.46
N VAL A 64 2.57 6.77 -10.97
CA VAL A 64 2.72 7.43 -12.27
C VAL A 64 3.34 8.80 -12.08
N SER A 65 2.80 9.60 -11.17
CA SER A 65 3.26 10.95 -10.92
C SER A 65 2.90 11.40 -9.50
N VAL A 66 3.64 12.36 -9.02
CA VAL A 66 3.40 12.99 -7.70
C VAL A 66 3.37 14.49 -7.90
N ASP A 67 2.27 15.13 -7.52
CA ASP A 67 2.16 16.58 -7.48
C ASP A 67 2.12 17.01 -6.01
N ALA A 68 3.23 17.55 -5.54
CA ALA A 68 3.38 18.06 -4.18
C ALA A 68 3.42 19.58 -4.13
N SER A 69 2.76 20.27 -5.07
CA SER A 69 2.64 21.73 -5.09
C SER A 69 2.04 22.23 -3.77
N ASP A 70 1.05 21.54 -3.25
CA ASP A 70 0.58 21.70 -1.87
C ASP A 70 1.13 20.54 -1.04
N PRO A 71 2.16 20.77 -0.22
CA PRO A 71 2.79 19.68 0.53
C PRO A 71 1.86 19.02 1.56
N LYS A 72 0.75 19.67 1.92
CA LYS A 72 -0.24 19.11 2.85
C LYS A 72 -1.22 18.19 2.13
N VAL A 73 -1.35 18.32 0.81
CA VAL A 73 -2.27 17.53 -0.01
C VAL A 73 -1.54 17.07 -1.27
N PRO A 74 -0.54 16.17 -1.13
CA PRO A 74 0.14 15.65 -2.31
C PRO A 74 -0.84 14.80 -3.13
N LEU A 75 -0.79 14.97 -4.45
CA LEU A 75 -1.63 14.21 -5.37
C LEU A 75 -0.77 13.14 -6.03
N VAL A 76 -1.00 11.89 -5.65
CA VAL A 76 -0.25 10.76 -6.20
C VAL A 76 -1.16 10.03 -7.18
N ARG A 77 -0.80 10.05 -8.46
CA ARG A 77 -1.50 9.29 -9.50
C ARG A 77 -0.89 7.91 -9.57
N ILE A 78 -1.73 6.89 -9.49
CA ILE A 78 -1.30 5.50 -9.54
C ILE A 78 -1.97 4.77 -10.70
N ARG A 79 -1.27 3.75 -11.22
CA ARG A 79 -1.76 2.87 -12.28
C ARG A 79 -1.94 1.47 -11.73
N CYS A 80 -3.06 0.84 -12.07
CA CYS A 80 -3.33 -0.55 -11.69
C CYS A 80 -2.27 -1.49 -12.25
N GLY A 81 -1.78 -2.38 -11.41
CA GLY A 81 -0.90 -3.47 -11.82
C GLY A 81 -1.69 -4.76 -12.03
N ARG A 82 -1.43 -5.75 -11.21
CA ARG A 82 -2.07 -7.08 -11.32
C ARG A 82 -2.60 -7.54 -9.97
N PRO A 83 -3.61 -8.42 -9.96
CA PRO A 83 -4.01 -9.10 -8.71
C PRO A 83 -2.88 -10.01 -8.24
N ILE A 84 -2.78 -10.20 -6.93
CA ILE A 84 -1.84 -11.12 -6.31
C ILE A 84 -2.60 -12.19 -5.57
N ALA A 85 -1.92 -13.30 -5.24
CA ALA A 85 -2.48 -14.27 -4.30
C ALA A 85 -2.72 -13.54 -2.98
N PRO A 86 -3.95 -13.56 -2.42
CA PRO A 86 -4.25 -12.77 -1.24
C PRO A 86 -3.35 -13.12 -0.05
N LYS A 87 -2.86 -12.08 0.62
CA LYS A 87 -2.06 -12.20 1.83
C LYS A 87 -2.81 -11.50 2.95
N THR A 88 -3.34 -12.27 3.89
CA THR A 88 -4.09 -11.72 5.02
C THR A 88 -3.14 -11.10 6.05
N LEU A 89 -3.69 -10.24 6.91
CA LEU A 89 -2.93 -9.71 8.04
C LEU A 89 -2.40 -10.84 8.94
N SER A 90 -3.18 -11.92 9.10
CA SER A 90 -2.74 -13.10 9.85
C SER A 90 -1.53 -13.76 9.21
N ASP A 91 -1.52 -13.87 7.87
CA ASP A 91 -0.36 -14.40 7.14
C ASP A 91 0.87 -13.54 7.36
N ILE A 92 0.71 -12.22 7.32
CA ILE A 92 1.80 -11.26 7.52
C ILE A 92 2.35 -11.36 8.94
N LYS A 93 1.47 -11.44 9.94
CA LYS A 93 1.88 -11.62 11.34
C LYS A 93 2.64 -12.91 11.55
N LEU A 94 2.20 -13.99 10.91
CA LEU A 94 2.88 -15.27 10.99
C LEU A 94 4.27 -15.19 10.37
N GLU A 95 4.39 -14.53 9.21
CA GLU A 95 5.68 -14.36 8.54
C GLU A 95 6.67 -13.58 9.40
N ALA A 96 6.20 -12.62 10.17
CA ALA A 96 7.02 -11.82 11.08
C ALA A 96 7.66 -12.66 12.21
N THR A 97 7.14 -13.86 12.48
CA THR A 97 7.69 -14.76 13.50
C THR A 97 8.71 -15.74 12.93
N LYS A 98 8.89 -15.79 11.61
CA LYS A 98 9.82 -16.72 10.96
C LYS A 98 11.25 -16.20 10.97
N ALA A 99 12.19 -17.01 10.47
CA ALA A 99 13.62 -16.74 10.57
C ALA A 99 14.05 -15.37 10.02
N LYS A 100 13.45 -14.95 8.90
CA LYS A 100 13.78 -13.65 8.29
C LYS A 100 13.12 -12.48 8.97
N LYS A 101 12.14 -12.72 9.83
CA LYS A 101 11.40 -11.69 10.59
C LYS A 101 10.88 -10.55 9.73
N LEU A 102 10.40 -10.85 8.52
CA LEU A 102 9.79 -9.85 7.66
C LEU A 102 8.60 -9.22 8.39
N PHE A 103 8.44 -7.91 8.26
CA PHE A 103 7.40 -7.11 8.91
C PHE A 103 7.53 -6.98 10.43
N ALA A 104 8.50 -7.61 11.09
CA ALA A 104 8.61 -7.59 12.55
C ALA A 104 8.71 -6.15 13.10
N ASN A 105 9.40 -5.27 12.38
CA ASN A 105 9.54 -3.86 12.73
C ASN A 105 8.75 -2.93 11.81
N SER A 106 7.87 -3.47 10.98
CA SER A 106 7.12 -2.70 10.02
C SER A 106 6.01 -1.88 10.68
N PRO A 107 5.81 -0.62 10.26
CA PRO A 107 4.65 0.14 10.70
C PRO A 107 3.32 -0.55 10.41
N LEU A 108 3.28 -1.47 9.44
CA LEU A 108 2.08 -2.25 9.14
C LEU A 108 1.55 -2.97 10.39
N LEU A 109 2.44 -3.56 11.17
CA LEU A 109 2.07 -4.29 12.39
C LEU A 109 2.09 -3.41 13.64
N GLN A 110 2.93 -2.37 13.66
CA GLN A 110 3.12 -1.54 14.85
C GLN A 110 2.25 -0.30 14.88
N GLN A 111 1.81 0.17 13.71
CA GLN A 111 0.97 1.36 13.56
C GLN A 111 -0.24 1.01 12.69
N GLY A 112 -1.16 0.23 13.24
CA GLY A 112 -2.29 -0.31 12.50
C GLY A 112 -3.18 0.72 11.81
N ARG A 113 -3.13 1.99 12.25
CA ARG A 113 -3.94 3.07 11.64
C ARG A 113 -3.21 3.84 10.55
N LEU A 114 -1.92 3.56 10.33
CA LEU A 114 -1.18 4.20 9.26
C LEU A 114 -1.63 3.62 7.92
N SER A 115 -2.15 4.47 7.04
CA SER A 115 -2.77 4.04 5.78
C SER A 115 -1.80 3.98 4.60
N VAL A 116 -0.61 4.53 4.74
CA VAL A 116 0.47 4.44 3.76
C VAL A 116 1.70 3.90 4.49
N VAL A 117 2.14 2.72 4.12
CA VAL A 117 3.19 2.00 4.86
C VAL A 117 4.38 1.75 3.94
N PRO A 118 5.59 2.20 4.29
CA PRO A 118 6.76 1.86 3.50
C PRO A 118 7.08 0.37 3.64
N LEU A 119 7.53 -0.24 2.54
CA LEU A 119 7.91 -1.64 2.47
C LEU A 119 9.38 -1.77 2.10
N THR A 120 10.07 -2.75 2.68
CA THR A 120 11.37 -3.16 2.18
C THR A 120 11.19 -3.95 0.88
N GLU A 121 12.27 -4.11 0.11
CA GLU A 121 12.22 -4.93 -1.11
C GLU A 121 11.83 -6.37 -0.80
N ALA A 122 12.34 -6.93 0.30
CA ALA A 122 12.02 -8.30 0.71
C ALA A 122 10.54 -8.43 1.10
N GLU A 123 10.00 -7.45 1.81
CA GLU A 123 8.57 -7.42 2.17
C GLU A 123 7.69 -7.32 0.93
N TYR A 124 8.03 -6.44 0.00
CA TYR A 124 7.30 -6.32 -1.25
C TYR A 124 7.34 -7.65 -2.03
N ALA A 125 8.52 -8.24 -2.17
CA ALA A 125 8.68 -9.50 -2.90
C ALA A 125 7.82 -10.61 -2.27
N TRP A 126 7.81 -10.71 -0.96
CA TRP A 126 7.00 -11.71 -0.27
C TRP A 126 5.50 -11.51 -0.52
N LEU A 127 5.04 -10.25 -0.52
CA LEU A 127 3.63 -9.93 -0.77
C LEU A 127 3.20 -10.29 -2.18
N VAL A 128 4.04 -10.08 -3.19
CA VAL A 128 3.64 -10.22 -4.60
C VAL A 128 3.99 -11.57 -5.22
N ILE A 129 4.90 -12.32 -4.62
CA ILE A 129 5.30 -13.66 -5.06
C ILE A 129 4.60 -14.66 -4.14
N GLY A 130 3.51 -15.12 -4.46
CA GLY A 130 2.88 -16.01 -3.53
C GLY A 130 2.31 -17.24 -4.20
#